data_c9e6347c50e61a87664a14b84305e6b4
#
_entry.id   c9e6347c50e61a87664a14b84305e6b4
#
_cell.length_a   1.000
_cell.length_b   1.000
_cell.length_c   1.000
_cell.angle_alpha   90.00
_cell.angle_beta   90.00
_cell.angle_gamma   90.00
#
_symmetry.space_group_name_H-M   'P 1'
#
loop_
_entity.id
_entity.type
_entity.pdbx_description
1 polymer ?
#
loop_
_entity_poly.entity_id
_entity_poly.type
_entity_poly.pdbx_seq_one_letter_code
_entity_poly.pdbx_strand_id
1 'polypeptide(L)'
;MRVMHRVLIIVGIVIVVLLIGVGIFAYRNMNHDILNEQFLQKKGFKLGFKEGMAQLDDGSEIYYIEGPDNGPKLLLLHGQQATCYDYARVLPKLSKEFHVYALDYYGHGRSSKNPDKYQAVAIGEDIIWFLRNIIREKAYISGHSSGALLAAYVSAKAPDCIIATVLEDGPFFATLPGRAEKTISWLGFKNMHDYLNQHEIETFLEYSLEHDYMQEIFNAEAPWLWDRLIKNPALKHIKKHPGQVPKMWYFPPELGINSIYAINANMQDGTSQYDLRFGVTFYDFSWFEEFDQEEILKNIQSPTIVMHVAPNKLTAPSYYDANGVLLAAMDEKDAQNVVDLLPRGTYIGGFQSSHDIHADLPNEYIKVLLDLKHQMEN
;
A
#
# COMPACT_ATOMS: atom_id res chain seq x y z
N MET A 1 3.85 -26.23 55.43
CA MET A 1 5.03 -25.48 55.01
C MET A 1 5.62 -25.92 53.66
N ARG A 2 6.03 -27.17 53.44
CA ARG A 2 6.68 -27.61 52.17
C ARG A 2 5.82 -27.45 50.92
N VAL A 3 4.51 -27.70 51.00
CA VAL A 3 3.58 -27.53 49.85
C VAL A 3 3.43 -26.05 49.45
N MET A 4 3.25 -25.19 50.44
CA MET A 4 3.13 -23.74 50.22
C MET A 4 4.41 -23.13 49.60
N HIS A 5 5.58 -23.60 50.04
CA HIS A 5 6.86 -23.19 49.46
C HIS A 5 7.00 -23.61 47.98
N ARG A 6 6.59 -24.84 47.61
CA ARG A 6 6.56 -25.30 46.21
C ARG A 6 5.60 -24.52 45.37
N VAL A 7 4.41 -24.20 45.89
CA VAL A 7 3.42 -23.34 45.17
C VAL A 7 4.00 -21.97 44.93
N LEU A 8 4.64 -21.35 45.91
CA LEU A 8 5.27 -20.00 45.72
C LEU A 8 6.40 -20.03 44.67
N ILE A 9 7.20 -21.10 44.64
CA ILE A 9 8.25 -21.26 43.61
C ILE A 9 7.62 -21.41 42.23
N ILE A 10 6.58 -22.23 42.06
CA ILE A 10 5.91 -22.41 40.78
C ILE A 10 5.27 -21.06 40.31
N VAL A 11 4.59 -20.37 41.20
CA VAL A 11 4.01 -19.02 40.88
C VAL A 11 5.12 -18.05 40.46
N GLY A 12 6.25 -18.05 41.19
CA GLY A 12 7.41 -17.21 40.85
C GLY A 12 7.96 -17.52 39.44
N ILE A 13 8.10 -18.80 39.12
CA ILE A 13 8.56 -19.25 37.78
C ILE A 13 7.57 -18.82 36.71
N VAL A 14 6.25 -18.98 36.92
CA VAL A 14 5.21 -18.57 35.96
C VAL A 14 5.27 -17.06 35.73
N ILE A 15 5.40 -16.25 36.78
CA ILE A 15 5.53 -14.81 36.64
C ILE A 15 6.77 -14.43 35.82
N VAL A 16 7.92 -15.05 36.10
CA VAL A 16 9.16 -14.79 35.33
C VAL A 16 8.99 -15.16 33.85
N VAL A 17 8.38 -16.30 33.56
CA VAL A 17 8.11 -16.72 32.16
C VAL A 17 7.18 -15.74 31.46
N LEU A 18 6.13 -15.27 32.14
CA LEU A 18 5.22 -14.25 31.59
C LEU A 18 5.94 -12.91 31.32
N LEU A 19 6.78 -12.44 32.25
CA LEU A 19 7.56 -11.22 32.05
C LEU A 19 8.56 -11.34 30.90
N ILE A 20 9.21 -12.49 30.75
CA ILE A 20 10.08 -12.75 29.59
C ILE A 20 9.24 -12.74 28.30
N GLY A 21 8.06 -13.37 28.28
CA GLY A 21 7.16 -13.37 27.13
C GLY A 21 6.74 -11.95 26.74
N VAL A 22 6.33 -11.13 27.70
CA VAL A 22 6.01 -9.71 27.50
C VAL A 22 7.22 -8.94 26.98
N GLY A 23 8.41 -9.17 27.54
CA GLY A 23 9.65 -8.54 27.09
C GLY A 23 10.00 -8.89 25.64
N ILE A 24 9.87 -10.14 25.23
CA ILE A 24 10.10 -10.59 23.85
C ILE A 24 9.06 -9.94 22.90
N PHE A 25 7.79 -9.93 23.31
CA PHE A 25 6.70 -9.30 22.55
C PHE A 25 6.98 -7.79 22.33
N ALA A 26 7.28 -7.07 23.42
CA ALA A 26 7.62 -5.65 23.36
C ALA A 26 8.84 -5.40 22.45
N TYR A 27 9.90 -6.18 22.62
CA TYR A 27 11.11 -6.07 21.80
C TYR A 27 10.83 -6.25 20.31
N ARG A 28 10.02 -7.26 19.93
CA ARG A 28 9.64 -7.51 18.54
C ARG A 28 8.85 -6.35 17.97
N ASN A 29 7.85 -5.84 18.68
CA ASN A 29 7.00 -4.75 18.21
C ASN A 29 7.79 -3.44 18.06
N MET A 30 8.68 -3.14 19.01
CA MET A 30 9.50 -1.93 18.98
C MET A 30 10.58 -1.96 17.88
N ASN A 31 11.03 -3.15 17.45
CA ASN A 31 12.05 -3.29 16.42
C ASN A 31 11.49 -3.75 15.06
N HIS A 32 10.16 -3.71 14.89
CA HIS A 32 9.55 -4.01 13.60
C HIS A 32 9.83 -2.90 12.59
N ASP A 33 10.32 -3.27 11.40
CA ASP A 33 10.55 -2.39 10.26
C ASP A 33 9.22 -2.23 9.51
N ILE A 34 8.44 -1.24 9.92
CA ILE A 34 7.03 -1.10 9.52
C ILE A 34 6.90 -0.84 8.01
N LEU A 35 7.74 0.05 7.49
CA LEU A 35 7.72 0.45 6.08
C LEU A 35 8.71 -0.34 5.21
N ASN A 36 9.29 -1.41 5.75
CA ASN A 36 10.28 -2.25 5.07
C ASN A 36 11.50 -1.49 4.48
N GLU A 37 11.78 -0.28 4.96
CA GLU A 37 12.86 0.59 4.45
C GLU A 37 14.25 -0.05 4.51
N GLN A 38 14.44 -1.00 5.42
CA GLN A 38 15.70 -1.72 5.59
C GLN A 38 15.78 -3.01 4.76
N PHE A 39 14.82 -3.24 3.84
CA PHE A 39 14.80 -4.46 3.04
C PHE A 39 16.11 -4.69 2.29
N LEU A 40 16.60 -3.69 1.57
CA LEU A 40 17.83 -3.82 0.78
C LEU A 40 19.03 -4.15 1.66
N GLN A 41 19.21 -3.42 2.77
CA GLN A 41 20.35 -3.61 3.69
C GLN A 41 20.28 -4.97 4.42
N LYS A 42 19.09 -5.38 4.84
CA LYS A 42 18.89 -6.62 5.59
C LYS A 42 18.95 -7.86 4.69
N LYS A 43 18.39 -7.79 3.48
CA LYS A 43 18.19 -8.96 2.60
C LYS A 43 18.48 -8.68 1.13
N GLY A 44 18.01 -7.55 0.59
CA GLY A 44 17.95 -7.30 -0.84
C GLY A 44 19.31 -7.39 -1.53
N PHE A 45 20.33 -6.71 -1.02
CA PHE A 45 21.67 -6.76 -1.61
C PHE A 45 22.27 -8.18 -1.65
N LYS A 46 21.99 -9.00 -0.61
CA LYS A 46 22.43 -10.40 -0.57
C LYS A 46 21.71 -11.29 -1.59
N LEU A 47 20.51 -10.87 -1.99
CA LEU A 47 19.71 -11.55 -3.01
C LEU A 47 19.99 -11.05 -4.42
N GLY A 48 20.92 -10.09 -4.58
CA GLY A 48 21.31 -9.52 -5.87
C GLY A 48 20.46 -8.33 -6.32
N PHE A 49 19.60 -7.77 -5.45
CA PHE A 49 18.90 -6.52 -5.76
C PHE A 49 19.89 -5.35 -5.83
N LYS A 50 19.57 -4.38 -6.67
CA LYS A 50 20.28 -3.11 -6.81
C LYS A 50 19.28 -1.96 -6.71
N GLU A 51 19.80 -0.78 -6.38
CA GLU A 51 19.08 0.48 -6.51
C GLU A 51 19.38 1.10 -7.88
N GLY A 52 18.39 1.75 -8.48
CA GLY A 52 18.54 2.53 -9.70
C GLY A 52 17.80 3.85 -9.61
N MET A 53 18.26 4.81 -10.42
CA MET A 53 17.59 6.08 -10.64
C MET A 53 17.52 6.29 -12.14
N ALA A 54 16.30 6.30 -12.69
CA ALA A 54 16.08 6.62 -14.08
C ALA A 54 15.83 8.12 -14.22
N GLN A 55 16.63 8.80 -15.05
CA GLN A 55 16.47 10.21 -15.34
C GLN A 55 15.79 10.40 -16.69
N LEU A 56 14.68 11.12 -16.69
CA LEU A 56 13.88 11.42 -17.87
C LEU A 56 14.40 12.71 -18.56
N ASP A 57 13.99 12.92 -19.80
CA ASP A 57 14.47 14.07 -20.63
C ASP A 57 14.06 15.43 -20.05
N ASP A 58 12.98 15.49 -19.27
CA ASP A 58 12.52 16.71 -18.59
C ASP A 58 13.19 16.96 -17.23
N GLY A 59 14.15 16.10 -16.85
CA GLY A 59 14.88 16.14 -15.59
C GLY A 59 14.17 15.47 -14.41
N SER A 60 13.00 14.89 -14.61
CA SER A 60 12.31 14.07 -13.59
C SER A 60 13.09 12.79 -13.32
N GLU A 61 13.02 12.30 -12.10
CA GLU A 61 13.71 11.10 -11.65
C GLU A 61 12.75 10.05 -11.13
N ILE A 62 12.92 8.80 -11.56
CA ILE A 62 12.18 7.63 -11.07
C ILE A 62 13.17 6.71 -10.34
N TYR A 63 12.99 6.57 -9.04
CA TYR A 63 13.73 5.59 -8.23
C TYR A 63 13.11 4.20 -8.40
N TYR A 64 13.96 3.19 -8.45
CA TYR A 64 13.53 1.79 -8.51
C TYR A 64 14.53 0.85 -7.86
N ILE A 65 14.06 -0.33 -7.52
CA ILE A 65 14.91 -1.48 -7.19
C ILE A 65 14.79 -2.53 -8.28
N GLU A 66 15.92 -3.13 -8.63
CA GLU A 66 16.07 -4.14 -9.66
C GLU A 66 16.59 -5.42 -9.04
N GLY A 67 15.88 -6.54 -9.25
CA GLY A 67 16.30 -7.86 -8.83
C GLY A 67 17.30 -8.50 -9.81
N PRO A 68 17.84 -9.68 -9.48
CA PRO A 68 18.67 -10.44 -10.39
C PRO A 68 17.89 -10.89 -11.63
N ASP A 69 18.59 -11.02 -12.77
CA ASP A 69 18.03 -11.44 -14.06
C ASP A 69 17.82 -12.97 -14.10
N ASN A 70 16.77 -13.44 -13.45
CA ASN A 70 16.45 -14.88 -13.30
C ASN A 70 15.24 -15.34 -14.15
N GLY A 71 14.69 -14.47 -15.00
CA GLY A 71 13.51 -14.83 -15.80
C GLY A 71 12.88 -13.64 -16.52
N PRO A 72 11.65 -13.76 -17.01
CA PRO A 72 10.97 -12.69 -17.71
C PRO A 72 10.81 -11.46 -16.82
N LYS A 73 10.72 -10.29 -17.43
CA LYS A 73 10.63 -9.00 -16.71
C LYS A 73 9.29 -8.89 -16.00
N LEU A 74 9.32 -8.39 -14.77
CA LEU A 74 8.15 -8.09 -13.94
C LEU A 74 8.28 -6.70 -13.37
N LEU A 75 7.34 -5.81 -13.71
CA LEU A 75 7.22 -4.48 -13.14
C LEU A 75 6.15 -4.46 -12.05
N LEU A 76 6.50 -3.96 -10.87
CA LEU A 76 5.64 -3.81 -9.71
C LEU A 76 5.39 -2.33 -9.42
N LEU A 77 4.12 -1.94 -9.29
CA LEU A 77 3.64 -0.59 -9.01
C LEU A 77 2.88 -0.58 -7.68
N HIS A 78 3.44 0.08 -6.67
CA HIS A 78 2.84 0.17 -5.32
C HIS A 78 1.56 1.02 -5.29
N GLY A 79 0.86 1.01 -4.16
CA GLY A 79 -0.30 1.86 -3.88
C GLY A 79 0.09 3.24 -3.36
N GLN A 80 -0.90 4.09 -3.07
CA GLN A 80 -0.68 5.38 -2.43
C GLN A 80 -0.04 5.21 -1.04
N GLN A 81 0.74 6.21 -0.63
CA GLN A 81 1.39 6.26 0.69
C GLN A 81 2.45 5.16 0.93
N ALA A 82 2.71 4.33 -0.10
CA ALA A 82 3.69 3.27 -0.09
C ALA A 82 4.93 3.62 -0.95
N THR A 83 5.86 2.69 -1.04
CA THR A 83 7.05 2.76 -1.88
C THR A 83 7.31 1.40 -2.52
N CYS A 84 8.31 1.27 -3.37
CA CYS A 84 8.75 -0.01 -3.93
C CYS A 84 9.05 -1.09 -2.87
N TYR A 85 9.29 -0.70 -1.61
CA TYR A 85 9.51 -1.61 -0.49
C TYR A 85 8.23 -2.26 0.05
N ASP A 86 7.06 -1.82 -0.39
CA ASP A 86 5.78 -2.46 -0.07
C ASP A 86 5.81 -3.95 -0.44
N TYR A 87 6.42 -4.26 -1.57
CA TYR A 87 6.62 -5.63 -2.06
C TYR A 87 7.70 -6.46 -1.34
N ALA A 88 8.33 -5.95 -0.27
CA ALA A 88 9.47 -6.61 0.40
C ALA A 88 9.23 -8.07 0.83
N ARG A 89 7.97 -8.44 1.11
CA ARG A 89 7.60 -9.81 1.49
C ARG A 89 7.63 -10.78 0.32
N VAL A 90 7.33 -10.32 -0.89
CA VAL A 90 7.22 -11.18 -2.09
C VAL A 90 8.49 -11.14 -2.94
N LEU A 91 9.25 -10.05 -2.92
CA LEU A 91 10.47 -9.87 -3.71
C LEU A 91 11.46 -11.04 -3.63
N PRO A 92 11.78 -11.63 -2.44
CA PRO A 92 12.74 -12.73 -2.34
C PRO A 92 12.34 -14.01 -3.08
N LYS A 93 11.04 -14.24 -3.28
CA LYS A 93 10.55 -15.41 -4.02
C LYS A 93 10.34 -15.08 -5.49
N LEU A 94 9.76 -13.92 -5.79
CA LEU A 94 9.54 -13.46 -7.17
C LEU A 94 10.85 -13.32 -7.92
N SER A 95 11.91 -12.81 -7.30
CA SER A 95 13.23 -12.64 -7.92
C SER A 95 13.94 -13.96 -8.29
N LYS A 96 13.41 -15.11 -7.90
CA LYS A 96 13.90 -16.41 -8.36
C LYS A 96 13.33 -16.83 -9.70
N GLU A 97 12.18 -16.28 -10.08
CA GLU A 97 11.39 -16.66 -11.24
C GLU A 97 11.24 -15.54 -12.26
N PHE A 98 11.50 -14.31 -11.84
CA PHE A 98 11.39 -13.10 -12.66
C PHE A 98 12.61 -12.21 -12.47
N HIS A 99 12.89 -11.40 -13.49
CA HIS A 99 13.71 -10.20 -13.35
C HIS A 99 12.80 -9.07 -12.87
N VAL A 100 12.78 -8.81 -11.57
CA VAL A 100 11.81 -7.91 -10.93
C VAL A 100 12.33 -6.48 -10.93
N TYR A 101 11.46 -5.56 -11.32
CA TYR A 101 11.59 -4.12 -11.11
C TYR A 101 10.45 -3.65 -10.23
N ALA A 102 10.73 -2.91 -9.16
CA ALA A 102 9.71 -2.22 -8.38
C ALA A 102 10.12 -0.75 -8.30
N LEU A 103 9.25 0.15 -8.75
CA LEU A 103 9.57 1.58 -8.80
C LEU A 103 8.74 2.37 -7.79
N ASP A 104 9.29 3.52 -7.37
CA ASP A 104 8.52 4.59 -6.77
C ASP A 104 8.01 5.48 -7.90
N TYR A 105 6.70 5.67 -8.05
CA TYR A 105 6.22 6.70 -8.96
C TYR A 105 6.18 8.07 -8.27
N TYR A 106 5.97 9.16 -9.04
CA TYR A 106 6.07 10.52 -8.52
C TYR A 106 5.26 10.76 -7.26
N GLY A 107 5.76 11.66 -6.41
CA GLY A 107 5.14 11.96 -5.12
C GLY A 107 5.46 10.95 -4.02
N HIS A 108 6.14 9.83 -4.36
CA HIS A 108 6.42 8.74 -3.43
C HIS A 108 7.93 8.44 -3.35
N GLY A 109 8.33 7.89 -2.22
CA GLY A 109 9.67 7.38 -1.97
C GLY A 109 10.77 8.35 -2.34
N ARG A 110 11.67 7.90 -3.18
CA ARG A 110 12.83 8.67 -3.64
C ARG A 110 12.66 9.28 -5.04
N SER A 111 11.53 9.05 -5.69
CA SER A 111 11.23 9.67 -6.98
C SER A 111 10.88 11.15 -6.84
N SER A 112 10.90 11.87 -7.96
CA SER A 112 10.60 13.30 -8.00
C SER A 112 9.27 13.65 -7.36
N LYS A 113 9.26 14.74 -6.60
CA LYS A 113 8.08 15.33 -5.96
C LYS A 113 7.72 16.62 -6.66
N ASN A 114 7.23 16.48 -7.91
CA ASN A 114 6.77 17.57 -8.75
C ASN A 114 5.24 17.49 -8.92
N PRO A 115 4.44 18.37 -8.30
CA PRO A 115 2.98 18.36 -8.40
C PRO A 115 2.44 18.45 -9.84
N ASP A 116 3.16 19.08 -10.76
CA ASP A 116 2.76 19.18 -12.17
C ASP A 116 2.75 17.80 -12.89
N LYS A 117 3.30 16.77 -12.25
CA LYS A 117 3.36 15.39 -12.73
C LYS A 117 2.43 14.42 -11.97
N TYR A 118 1.56 14.91 -11.08
CA TYR A 118 0.72 14.05 -10.24
C TYR A 118 -0.60 13.64 -10.90
N GLN A 119 -0.61 13.48 -12.21
CA GLN A 119 -1.75 12.99 -13.00
C GLN A 119 -1.50 11.57 -13.49
N ALA A 120 -2.55 10.77 -13.57
CA ALA A 120 -2.46 9.37 -14.02
C ALA A 120 -1.79 9.24 -15.38
N VAL A 121 -2.18 10.11 -16.32
CA VAL A 121 -1.64 10.09 -17.69
C VAL A 121 -0.16 10.42 -17.70
N ALA A 122 0.26 11.50 -17.00
CA ALA A 122 1.66 11.89 -16.95
C ALA A 122 2.55 10.78 -16.32
N ILE A 123 2.10 10.21 -15.20
CA ILE A 123 2.82 9.10 -14.54
C ILE A 123 2.84 7.87 -15.46
N GLY A 124 1.71 7.53 -16.08
CA GLY A 124 1.59 6.37 -16.97
C GLY A 124 2.49 6.46 -18.19
N GLU A 125 2.60 7.63 -18.84
CA GLU A 125 3.51 7.85 -19.96
C GLU A 125 4.99 7.71 -19.54
N ASP A 126 5.35 8.20 -18.36
CA ASP A 126 6.72 8.07 -17.85
C ASP A 126 7.03 6.61 -17.40
N ILE A 127 6.04 5.83 -16.95
CA ILE A 127 6.19 4.38 -16.76
C ILE A 127 6.36 3.66 -18.12
N ILE A 128 5.65 4.06 -19.16
CA ILE A 128 5.86 3.53 -20.54
C ILE A 128 7.27 3.87 -21.02
N TRP A 129 7.74 5.10 -20.77
CA TRP A 129 9.12 5.46 -21.06
C TRP A 129 10.11 4.56 -20.30
N PHE A 130 9.86 4.27 -19.02
CA PHE A 130 10.69 3.37 -18.21
C PHE A 130 10.73 1.95 -18.78
N LEU A 131 9.59 1.40 -19.21
CA LEU A 131 9.53 0.10 -19.89
C LEU A 131 10.39 0.08 -21.16
N ARG A 132 10.31 1.13 -21.98
CA ARG A 132 11.00 1.22 -23.27
C ARG A 132 12.49 1.52 -23.15
N ASN A 133 12.91 2.28 -22.14
CA ASN A 133 14.28 2.78 -22.03
C ASN A 133 15.12 2.05 -20.98
N ILE A 134 14.50 1.54 -19.91
CA ILE A 134 15.20 0.86 -18.81
C ILE A 134 15.01 -0.65 -18.93
N ILE A 135 13.79 -1.15 -18.99
CA ILE A 135 13.49 -2.59 -19.07
C ILE A 135 13.79 -3.15 -20.46
N ARG A 136 13.39 -2.44 -21.53
CA ARG A 136 13.69 -2.71 -22.95
C ARG A 136 13.20 -4.07 -23.47
N GLU A 137 12.33 -4.73 -22.75
CA GLU A 137 11.70 -6.00 -23.08
C GLU A 137 10.24 -5.97 -22.67
N LYS A 138 9.43 -6.88 -23.24
CA LYS A 138 8.07 -7.06 -22.75
C LYS A 138 8.09 -7.55 -21.30
N ALA A 139 7.19 -7.01 -20.48
CA ALA A 139 7.13 -7.31 -19.06
C ALA A 139 5.73 -7.78 -18.65
N TYR A 140 5.67 -8.57 -17.60
CA TYR A 140 4.51 -8.66 -16.74
C TYR A 140 4.40 -7.37 -15.95
N ILE A 141 3.20 -6.87 -15.74
CA ILE A 141 2.97 -5.70 -14.89
C ILE A 141 1.97 -6.05 -13.80
N SER A 142 2.29 -5.73 -12.55
CA SER A 142 1.37 -5.86 -11.42
C SER A 142 1.31 -4.55 -10.66
N GLY A 143 0.10 -4.06 -10.44
CA GLY A 143 -0.13 -2.84 -9.68
C GLY A 143 -1.10 -3.09 -8.53
N HIS A 144 -0.80 -2.49 -7.38
CA HIS A 144 -1.62 -2.50 -6.19
C HIS A 144 -2.33 -1.16 -6.03
N SER A 145 -3.62 -1.15 -5.69
CA SER A 145 -4.38 0.08 -5.39
C SER A 145 -4.29 1.10 -6.56
N SER A 146 -3.84 2.34 -6.32
CA SER A 146 -3.58 3.32 -7.39
C SER A 146 -2.54 2.84 -8.41
N GLY A 147 -1.59 1.99 -8.01
CA GLY A 147 -0.69 1.31 -8.94
C GLY A 147 -1.42 0.36 -9.90
N ALA A 148 -2.58 -0.20 -9.52
CA ALA A 148 -3.43 -0.99 -10.43
C ALA A 148 -4.07 -0.11 -11.51
N LEU A 149 -4.49 1.11 -11.15
CA LEU A 149 -4.99 2.08 -12.14
C LEU A 149 -3.89 2.44 -13.16
N LEU A 150 -2.66 2.66 -12.68
CA LEU A 150 -1.50 2.92 -13.54
C LEU A 150 -1.14 1.70 -14.40
N ALA A 151 -1.17 0.50 -13.83
CA ALA A 151 -0.93 -0.75 -14.57
C ALA A 151 -1.96 -0.94 -15.69
N ALA A 152 -3.23 -0.62 -15.44
CA ALA A 152 -4.28 -0.65 -16.44
C ALA A 152 -4.02 0.36 -17.56
N TYR A 153 -3.67 1.61 -17.23
CA TYR A 153 -3.31 2.64 -18.21
C TYR A 153 -2.15 2.20 -19.11
N VAL A 154 -1.06 1.75 -18.51
CA VAL A 154 0.15 1.30 -19.20
C VAL A 154 -0.18 0.13 -20.14
N SER A 155 -0.97 -0.85 -19.66
CA SER A 155 -1.36 -2.02 -20.44
C SER A 155 -2.25 -1.66 -21.63
N ALA A 156 -3.10 -0.64 -21.50
CA ALA A 156 -3.95 -0.15 -22.58
C ALA A 156 -3.17 0.68 -23.63
N LYS A 157 -2.24 1.53 -23.16
CA LYS A 157 -1.53 2.48 -24.04
C LYS A 157 -0.26 1.93 -24.68
N ALA A 158 0.36 0.91 -24.05
CA ALA A 158 1.57 0.26 -24.56
C ALA A 158 1.45 -1.29 -24.60
N PRO A 159 0.48 -1.85 -25.34
CA PRO A 159 0.27 -3.30 -25.40
C PRO A 159 1.49 -4.05 -26.01
N ASP A 160 2.32 -3.36 -26.76
CA ASP A 160 3.59 -3.88 -27.28
C ASP A 160 4.64 -4.13 -26.19
N CYS A 161 4.52 -3.49 -25.05
CA CYS A 161 5.44 -3.63 -23.91
C CYS A 161 4.96 -4.67 -22.87
N ILE A 162 3.71 -5.14 -22.93
CA ILE A 162 3.10 -5.93 -21.86
C ILE A 162 2.87 -7.39 -22.32
N ILE A 163 3.23 -8.34 -21.45
CA ILE A 163 2.95 -9.77 -21.59
C ILE A 163 1.59 -10.09 -20.96
N ALA A 164 1.41 -9.74 -19.70
CA ALA A 164 0.18 -9.92 -18.92
C ALA A 164 0.12 -8.93 -17.76
N THR A 165 -1.08 -8.69 -17.24
CA THR A 165 -1.39 -7.66 -16.23
C THR A 165 -2.03 -8.29 -15.00
N VAL A 166 -1.66 -7.80 -13.81
CA VAL A 166 -2.34 -8.11 -12.54
C VAL A 166 -2.78 -6.79 -11.90
N LEU A 167 -4.07 -6.66 -11.65
CA LEU A 167 -4.70 -5.53 -11.00
C LEU A 167 -5.07 -5.95 -9.57
N GLU A 168 -4.22 -5.62 -8.61
CA GLU A 168 -4.40 -5.99 -7.22
C GLU A 168 -5.20 -4.92 -6.49
N ASP A 169 -6.44 -5.23 -6.17
CA ASP A 169 -7.39 -4.45 -5.36
C ASP A 169 -7.40 -2.94 -5.73
N GLY A 170 -7.46 -2.65 -7.04
CA GLY A 170 -7.48 -1.28 -7.55
C GLY A 170 -8.81 -0.58 -7.27
N PRO A 171 -8.82 0.72 -6.97
CA PRO A 171 -10.04 1.47 -6.63
C PRO A 171 -10.83 1.90 -7.87
N PHE A 172 -11.06 0.97 -8.80
CA PHE A 172 -11.84 1.21 -9.99
C PHE A 172 -13.28 1.57 -9.66
N PHE A 173 -13.83 2.54 -10.37
CA PHE A 173 -15.19 3.08 -10.23
C PHE A 173 -15.50 3.69 -8.85
N ALA A 174 -14.86 3.21 -7.77
CA ALA A 174 -14.99 3.79 -6.45
C ALA A 174 -14.37 5.21 -6.37
N THR A 175 -13.49 5.56 -7.29
CA THR A 175 -12.85 6.87 -7.39
C THR A 175 -13.58 7.87 -8.29
N LEU A 176 -14.74 7.53 -8.83
CA LEU A 176 -15.54 8.41 -9.66
C LEU A 176 -16.25 9.50 -8.82
N PRO A 177 -16.36 10.74 -9.31
CA PRO A 177 -17.10 11.81 -8.65
C PRO A 177 -18.54 11.37 -8.30
N GLY A 178 -19.03 11.76 -7.14
CA GLY A 178 -20.34 11.37 -6.61
C GLY A 178 -20.34 10.01 -5.89
N ARG A 179 -19.30 9.19 -6.08
CA ARG A 179 -19.10 7.93 -5.35
C ARG A 179 -17.87 7.98 -4.43
N ALA A 180 -16.79 8.57 -4.90
CA ALA A 180 -15.53 8.67 -4.16
C ALA A 180 -15.72 9.31 -2.78
N GLU A 181 -16.57 10.32 -2.67
CA GLU A 181 -16.84 11.08 -1.44
C GLU A 181 -17.44 10.22 -0.31
N LYS A 182 -17.86 8.99 -0.64
CA LYS A 182 -18.34 7.99 0.30
C LYS A 182 -17.38 6.81 0.46
N THR A 183 -16.10 7.03 0.26
CA THR A 183 -15.03 6.03 0.49
C THR A 183 -14.10 6.50 1.59
N ILE A 184 -13.56 5.56 2.36
CA ILE A 184 -12.60 5.87 3.42
C ILE A 184 -11.33 6.53 2.84
N SER A 185 -10.92 6.12 1.65
CA SER A 185 -9.74 6.67 0.98
C SER A 185 -9.93 8.15 0.62
N TRP A 186 -11.08 8.52 0.05
CA TRP A 186 -11.35 9.94 -0.29
C TRP A 186 -11.45 10.80 0.97
N LEU A 187 -12.04 10.30 2.05
CA LEU A 187 -12.06 10.99 3.35
C LEU A 187 -10.63 11.22 3.87
N GLY A 188 -9.74 10.26 3.67
CA GLY A 188 -8.31 10.43 3.96
C GLY A 188 -7.65 11.50 3.10
N PHE A 189 -7.94 11.56 1.79
CA PHE A 189 -7.42 12.60 0.88
C PHE A 189 -7.99 13.98 1.20
N LYS A 190 -9.28 14.05 1.58
CA LYS A 190 -9.86 15.28 2.12
C LYS A 190 -9.11 15.78 3.35
N ASN A 191 -8.73 14.87 4.23
CA ASN A 191 -7.95 15.19 5.43
C ASN A 191 -6.57 15.78 5.08
N MET A 192 -5.92 15.28 4.02
CA MET A 192 -4.66 15.84 3.50
C MET A 192 -4.85 17.25 2.93
N HIS A 193 -5.91 17.45 2.13
CA HIS A 193 -6.27 18.76 1.61
C HIS A 193 -6.54 19.77 2.73
N ASP A 194 -7.34 19.39 3.72
CA ASP A 194 -7.71 20.29 4.82
C ASP A 194 -6.47 20.63 5.68
N TYR A 195 -5.58 19.65 5.92
CA TYR A 195 -4.31 19.90 6.60
C TYR A 195 -3.43 20.93 5.86
N LEU A 196 -3.28 20.82 4.55
CA LEU A 196 -2.45 21.75 3.78
C LEU A 196 -3.03 23.17 3.73
N ASN A 197 -4.31 23.34 4.04
CA ASN A 197 -5.00 24.63 4.06
C ASN A 197 -5.14 25.23 5.46
N GLN A 198 -4.60 24.58 6.50
CA GLN A 198 -4.58 25.10 7.87
C GLN A 198 -3.13 25.36 8.34
N HIS A 199 -2.96 26.13 9.43
CA HIS A 199 -1.65 26.50 9.99
C HIS A 199 -1.58 26.34 11.51
N GLU A 200 -2.54 25.65 12.12
CA GLU A 200 -2.66 25.51 13.58
C GLU A 200 -1.91 24.30 14.11
N ILE A 201 -1.90 23.20 13.32
CA ILE A 201 -1.26 21.94 13.68
C ILE A 201 -0.03 21.73 12.79
N GLU A 202 1.13 21.49 13.40
CA GLU A 202 2.43 21.49 12.73
C GLU A 202 2.67 20.26 11.85
N THR A 203 2.19 19.08 12.27
CA THR A 203 2.44 17.83 11.54
C THR A 203 1.17 17.15 11.07
N PHE A 204 1.22 16.50 9.91
CA PHE A 204 0.07 15.74 9.41
C PHE A 204 -0.30 14.59 10.34
N LEU A 205 0.68 13.98 11.01
CA LEU A 205 0.39 12.93 12.00
C LEU A 205 -0.50 13.45 13.13
N GLU A 206 -0.20 14.63 13.72
CA GLU A 206 -1.03 15.22 14.77
C GLU A 206 -2.41 15.58 14.25
N TYR A 207 -2.47 16.15 13.03
CA TYR A 207 -3.73 16.51 12.39
C TYR A 207 -4.61 15.27 12.13
N SER A 208 -4.05 14.20 11.58
CA SER A 208 -4.78 12.97 11.31
C SER A 208 -5.32 12.31 12.57
N LEU A 209 -4.56 12.32 13.68
CA LEU A 209 -5.02 11.81 14.98
C LEU A 209 -6.26 12.54 15.51
N GLU A 210 -6.49 13.79 15.12
CA GLU A 210 -7.65 14.60 15.53
C GLU A 210 -8.82 14.52 14.53
N HIS A 211 -8.57 14.21 13.23
CA HIS A 211 -9.57 14.42 12.16
C HIS A 211 -9.82 13.18 11.28
N ASP A 212 -9.05 12.09 11.44
CA ASP A 212 -9.18 10.91 10.57
C ASP A 212 -10.49 10.16 10.82
N TYR A 213 -11.14 9.70 9.74
CA TYR A 213 -12.38 8.91 9.79
C TYR A 213 -12.22 7.58 10.56
N MET A 214 -11.00 7.10 10.72
CA MET A 214 -10.73 5.92 11.56
C MET A 214 -11.26 6.07 12.99
N GLN A 215 -11.44 7.31 13.49
CA GLN A 215 -12.05 7.56 14.79
C GLN A 215 -13.48 7.00 14.86
N GLU A 216 -14.27 7.22 13.82
CA GLU A 216 -15.66 6.72 13.75
C GLU A 216 -15.69 5.19 13.79
N ILE A 217 -14.76 4.54 13.05
CA ILE A 217 -14.66 3.08 12.99
C ILE A 217 -14.30 2.50 14.35
N PHE A 218 -13.27 3.04 15.00
CA PHE A 218 -12.83 2.55 16.32
C PHE A 218 -13.84 2.87 17.42
N ASN A 219 -14.46 4.04 17.38
CA ASN A 219 -15.43 4.47 18.39
C ASN A 219 -16.81 3.81 18.22
N ALA A 220 -17.11 3.19 17.07
CA ALA A 220 -18.30 2.36 16.91
C ALA A 220 -18.34 1.20 17.91
N GLU A 221 -17.19 0.61 18.25
CA GLU A 221 -17.07 -0.44 19.26
C GLU A 221 -17.15 0.12 20.70
N ALA A 222 -16.50 1.25 20.95
CA ALA A 222 -16.55 1.95 22.24
C ALA A 222 -16.15 3.43 22.08
N PRO A 223 -16.96 4.41 22.51
CA PRO A 223 -16.76 5.84 22.26
C PRO A 223 -15.46 6.46 22.76
N TRP A 224 -14.69 5.73 23.57
CA TRP A 224 -13.43 6.18 24.17
C TRP A 224 -12.19 5.51 23.56
N LEU A 225 -12.39 4.56 22.65
CA LEU A 225 -11.31 3.63 22.21
C LEU A 225 -10.23 4.37 21.45
N TRP A 226 -10.60 5.21 20.48
CA TRP A 226 -9.64 6.01 19.71
C TRP A 226 -8.83 6.93 20.62
N ASP A 227 -9.51 7.76 21.40
CA ASP A 227 -8.85 8.74 22.25
C ASP A 227 -7.91 8.09 23.25
N ARG A 228 -8.36 7.04 23.94
CA ARG A 228 -7.62 6.46 25.06
C ARG A 228 -6.46 5.57 24.63
N LEU A 229 -6.63 4.81 23.55
CA LEU A 229 -5.64 3.80 23.14
C LEU A 229 -4.75 4.27 21.98
N ILE A 230 -5.25 5.12 21.10
CA ILE A 230 -4.55 5.49 19.85
C ILE A 230 -4.08 6.95 19.93
N LYS A 231 -5.00 7.92 19.98
CA LYS A 231 -4.67 9.35 19.89
C LYS A 231 -3.83 9.86 21.06
N ASN A 232 -4.35 9.80 22.29
CA ASN A 232 -3.68 10.39 23.45
C ASN A 232 -2.30 9.79 23.76
N PRO A 233 -2.07 8.46 23.63
CA PRO A 233 -0.73 7.92 23.79
C PRO A 233 0.26 8.43 22.73
N ALA A 234 -0.18 8.57 21.48
CA ALA A 234 0.65 9.08 20.38
C ALA A 234 0.99 10.56 20.58
N LEU A 235 0.01 11.43 20.84
CA LEU A 235 0.23 12.85 21.13
C LEU A 235 1.14 13.06 22.35
N LYS A 236 0.98 12.24 23.39
CA LYS A 236 1.87 12.27 24.56
C LYS A 236 3.30 11.87 24.19
N HIS A 237 3.46 10.89 23.30
CA HIS A 237 4.78 10.49 22.80
C HIS A 237 5.43 11.63 22.00
N ILE A 238 4.74 12.19 21.02
CA ILE A 238 5.22 13.30 20.17
C ILE A 238 5.67 14.48 21.03
N LYS A 239 4.83 14.89 21.98
CA LYS A 239 5.17 15.97 22.92
C LYS A 239 6.43 15.70 23.75
N LYS A 240 6.67 14.44 24.11
CA LYS A 240 7.81 14.04 24.94
C LYS A 240 9.08 13.79 24.14
N HIS A 241 8.93 13.44 22.87
CA HIS A 241 9.99 13.06 21.94
C HIS A 241 9.76 13.73 20.58
N PRO A 242 9.94 15.06 20.47
CA PRO A 242 9.72 15.79 19.22
C PRO A 242 10.53 15.17 18.07
N GLY A 243 9.92 15.04 16.90
CA GLY A 243 10.52 14.43 15.71
C GLY A 243 10.65 12.91 15.72
N GLN A 244 10.13 12.23 16.75
CA GLN A 244 10.11 10.77 16.78
C GLN A 244 8.71 10.24 16.48
N VAL A 245 8.63 9.29 15.56
CA VAL A 245 7.39 8.59 15.24
C VAL A 245 6.93 7.74 16.43
N PRO A 246 5.68 7.88 16.90
CA PRO A 246 5.15 7.03 17.96
C PRO A 246 5.21 5.54 17.56
N LYS A 247 5.63 4.71 18.49
CA LYS A 247 5.62 3.26 18.33
C LYS A 247 5.24 2.63 19.66
N MET A 248 4.06 2.02 19.71
CA MET A 248 3.51 1.47 20.94
C MET A 248 3.86 -0.01 21.05
N TRP A 249 4.60 -0.40 22.07
CA TRP A 249 5.06 -1.76 22.29
C TRP A 249 3.93 -2.80 22.41
N TYR A 250 2.76 -2.38 22.83
CA TYR A 250 1.59 -3.24 23.02
C TYR A 250 0.72 -3.42 21.78
N PHE A 251 0.99 -2.70 20.68
CA PHE A 251 0.32 -2.93 19.40
C PHE A 251 1.17 -3.83 18.52
N PRO A 252 0.74 -5.08 18.28
CA PRO A 252 1.41 -5.94 17.31
C PRO A 252 1.21 -5.42 15.88
N PRO A 253 2.13 -5.77 14.95
CA PRO A 253 2.07 -5.34 13.55
C PRO A 253 0.73 -5.65 12.87
N GLU A 254 0.12 -6.76 13.23
CA GLU A 254 -1.14 -7.26 12.66
C GLU A 254 -2.35 -6.33 12.92
N LEU A 255 -2.26 -5.45 13.91
CA LEU A 255 -3.32 -4.45 14.19
C LEU A 255 -3.18 -3.18 13.33
N GLY A 256 -2.04 -2.98 12.67
CA GLY A 256 -1.81 -1.82 11.81
C GLY A 256 -1.68 -0.46 12.51
N ILE A 257 -1.86 -0.36 13.84
CA ILE A 257 -1.86 0.95 14.55
C ILE A 257 -0.49 1.64 14.45
N ASN A 258 0.60 0.91 14.68
CA ASN A 258 1.94 1.46 14.52
C ASN A 258 2.25 1.81 13.04
N SER A 259 1.61 1.14 12.09
CA SER A 259 1.71 1.47 10.67
C SER A 259 1.02 2.80 10.35
N ILE A 260 -0.16 3.05 10.91
CA ILE A 260 -0.86 4.35 10.79
C ILE A 260 0.05 5.49 11.27
N TYR A 261 0.70 5.35 12.43
CA TYR A 261 1.62 6.37 12.93
C TYR A 261 2.81 6.60 12.00
N ALA A 262 3.42 5.51 11.51
CA ALA A 262 4.60 5.58 10.65
C ALA A 262 4.26 6.18 9.28
N ILE A 263 3.16 5.76 8.68
CA ILE A 263 2.69 6.26 7.39
C ILE A 263 2.39 7.76 7.50
N ASN A 264 1.56 8.17 8.47
CA ASN A 264 1.19 9.58 8.64
C ASN A 264 2.37 10.49 9.01
N ALA A 265 3.37 9.97 9.73
CA ALA A 265 4.59 10.72 10.02
C ALA A 265 5.47 10.94 8.77
N ASN A 266 5.35 10.10 7.76
CA ASN A 266 6.06 10.23 6.49
C ASN A 266 5.31 11.04 5.42
N MET A 267 4.14 11.59 5.78
CA MET A 267 3.33 12.43 4.90
C MET A 267 3.56 13.90 5.24
N GLN A 268 4.33 14.57 4.43
CA GLN A 268 4.63 15.99 4.58
C GLN A 268 4.67 16.65 3.19
N ASP A 269 4.80 17.95 3.15
CA ASP A 269 4.85 18.77 1.95
C ASP A 269 6.16 18.60 1.15
N GLY A 270 6.28 17.52 0.40
CA GLY A 270 7.39 17.29 -0.54
C GLY A 270 8.76 16.95 0.07
N THR A 271 8.88 16.93 1.40
CA THR A 271 10.15 16.67 2.08
C THR A 271 10.26 15.26 2.66
N SER A 272 9.17 14.50 2.67
CA SER A 272 9.09 13.15 3.21
C SER A 272 8.93 12.09 2.11
N GLN A 273 8.69 10.86 2.49
CA GLN A 273 8.49 9.76 1.53
C GLN A 273 7.19 9.86 0.72
N TYR A 274 6.16 10.52 1.26
CA TYR A 274 4.92 10.79 0.54
C TYR A 274 4.61 12.28 0.55
N ASP A 275 4.36 12.83 -0.64
CA ASP A 275 3.94 14.21 -0.79
C ASP A 275 2.40 14.31 -0.65
N LEU A 276 1.93 15.00 0.38
CA LEU A 276 0.49 15.19 0.63
C LEU A 276 -0.27 15.80 -0.57
N ARG A 277 0.41 16.63 -1.39
CA ARG A 277 -0.16 17.21 -2.60
C ARG A 277 -0.56 16.15 -3.63
N PHE A 278 0.08 14.97 -3.60
CA PHE A 278 -0.36 13.84 -4.41
C PHE A 278 -1.75 13.33 -3.97
N GLY A 279 -2.00 13.19 -2.68
CA GLY A 279 -3.33 12.82 -2.16
C GLY A 279 -4.40 13.83 -2.51
N VAL A 280 -4.05 15.14 -2.54
CA VAL A 280 -4.98 16.21 -2.96
C VAL A 280 -5.49 16.00 -4.38
N THR A 281 -4.67 15.47 -5.30
CA THR A 281 -5.12 15.21 -6.67
C THR A 281 -6.22 14.13 -6.77
N PHE A 282 -6.31 13.24 -5.78
CA PHE A 282 -7.43 12.31 -5.67
C PHE A 282 -8.66 12.94 -5.01
N TYR A 283 -8.45 13.89 -4.09
CA TYR A 283 -9.54 14.63 -3.46
C TYR A 283 -10.27 15.53 -4.46
N ASP A 284 -9.55 16.29 -5.28
CA ASP A 284 -10.10 17.23 -6.26
C ASP A 284 -10.28 16.62 -7.66
N PHE A 285 -9.98 15.34 -7.82
CA PHE A 285 -10.09 14.56 -9.05
C PHE A 285 -9.11 14.94 -10.16
N SER A 286 -8.18 15.86 -9.96
CA SER A 286 -7.21 16.26 -10.98
C SER A 286 -6.27 15.13 -11.40
N TRP A 287 -6.07 14.11 -10.54
CA TRP A 287 -5.34 12.89 -10.89
C TRP A 287 -5.97 12.15 -12.09
N PHE A 288 -7.30 12.23 -12.22
CA PHE A 288 -8.09 11.52 -13.21
C PHE A 288 -8.34 12.32 -14.50
N GLU A 289 -7.70 13.47 -14.68
CA GLU A 289 -7.79 14.22 -15.94
C GLU A 289 -7.33 13.35 -17.11
N GLU A 290 -8.15 13.26 -18.16
CA GLU A 290 -7.93 12.40 -19.34
C GLU A 290 -7.80 10.88 -19.05
N PHE A 291 -8.21 10.44 -17.85
CA PHE A 291 -8.17 9.05 -17.42
C PHE A 291 -9.59 8.44 -17.39
N ASP A 292 -10.08 8.00 -18.54
CA ASP A 292 -11.34 7.28 -18.65
C ASP A 292 -11.13 5.79 -18.29
N GLN A 293 -11.59 5.41 -17.10
CA GLN A 293 -11.39 4.05 -16.58
C GLN A 293 -12.06 2.98 -17.46
N GLU A 294 -13.24 3.26 -17.99
CA GLU A 294 -13.99 2.32 -18.82
C GLU A 294 -13.32 2.13 -20.18
N GLU A 295 -12.89 3.22 -20.82
CA GLU A 295 -12.15 3.16 -22.09
C GLU A 295 -10.82 2.44 -21.92
N ILE A 296 -10.08 2.75 -20.84
CA ILE A 296 -8.78 2.10 -20.53
C ILE A 296 -8.97 0.59 -20.40
N LEU A 297 -9.91 0.12 -19.58
CA LEU A 297 -10.14 -1.30 -19.35
C LEU A 297 -10.50 -2.04 -20.65
N LYS A 298 -11.35 -1.47 -21.50
CA LYS A 298 -11.74 -2.04 -22.80
C LYS A 298 -10.56 -2.17 -23.77
N ASN A 299 -9.54 -1.33 -23.62
CA ASN A 299 -8.37 -1.31 -24.52
C ASN A 299 -7.21 -2.21 -24.08
N ILE A 300 -7.27 -2.86 -22.93
CA ILE A 300 -6.22 -3.79 -22.47
C ILE A 300 -6.27 -5.07 -23.29
N GLN A 301 -5.21 -5.32 -24.07
CA GLN A 301 -5.11 -6.50 -24.95
C GLN A 301 -4.48 -7.72 -24.26
N SER A 302 -3.69 -7.50 -23.21
CA SER A 302 -3.01 -8.55 -22.47
C SER A 302 -3.98 -9.37 -21.60
N PRO A 303 -3.72 -10.65 -21.33
CA PRO A 303 -4.41 -11.38 -20.27
C PRO A 303 -4.28 -10.62 -18.97
N THR A 304 -5.42 -10.39 -18.29
CA THR A 304 -5.46 -9.55 -17.09
C THR A 304 -6.16 -10.29 -15.95
N ILE A 305 -5.50 -10.36 -14.80
CA ILE A 305 -6.08 -10.88 -13.57
C ILE A 305 -6.49 -9.71 -12.68
N VAL A 306 -7.73 -9.73 -12.21
CA VAL A 306 -8.27 -8.81 -11.21
C VAL A 306 -8.31 -9.54 -9.88
N MET A 307 -7.51 -9.10 -8.92
CA MET A 307 -7.50 -9.63 -7.56
C MET A 307 -8.31 -8.71 -6.66
N HIS A 308 -9.18 -9.27 -5.81
CA HIS A 308 -10.04 -8.48 -4.92
C HIS A 308 -10.19 -9.12 -3.55
N VAL A 309 -10.11 -8.30 -2.51
CA VAL A 309 -10.25 -8.71 -1.11
C VAL A 309 -11.70 -9.08 -0.77
N ALA A 310 -11.87 -9.91 0.26
CA ALA A 310 -13.18 -10.13 0.87
C ALA A 310 -13.57 -8.92 1.75
N PRO A 311 -14.87 -8.73 2.05
CA PRO A 311 -15.31 -7.71 3.00
C PRO A 311 -14.56 -7.82 4.34
N ASN A 312 -14.23 -6.67 4.91
CA ASN A 312 -13.58 -6.61 6.23
C ASN A 312 -14.45 -7.34 7.28
N LYS A 313 -13.81 -8.04 8.21
CA LYS A 313 -14.50 -8.80 9.27
C LYS A 313 -15.42 -7.93 10.13
N LEU A 314 -15.12 -6.63 10.27
CA LEU A 314 -15.95 -5.69 11.03
C LEU A 314 -17.25 -5.32 10.31
N THR A 315 -17.29 -5.43 8.98
CA THR A 315 -18.45 -5.02 8.16
C THR A 315 -19.09 -6.18 7.41
N ALA A 316 -18.47 -7.38 7.42
CA ALA A 316 -18.96 -8.54 6.67
C ALA A 316 -20.45 -8.85 6.97
N PRO A 317 -21.23 -9.22 5.94
CA PRO A 317 -20.81 -9.47 4.54
C PRO A 317 -20.72 -8.22 3.65
N SER A 318 -20.82 -7.02 4.18
CA SER A 318 -20.78 -5.75 3.45
C SER A 318 -19.35 -5.21 3.34
N TYR A 319 -19.08 -4.44 2.28
CA TYR A 319 -17.88 -3.61 2.15
C TYR A 319 -18.06 -2.22 2.79
N TYR A 320 -19.27 -1.91 3.26
CA TYR A 320 -19.66 -0.60 3.77
C TYR A 320 -19.88 -0.66 5.27
N ASP A 321 -19.50 0.39 5.97
CA ASP A 321 -19.82 0.58 7.38
C ASP A 321 -21.30 0.99 7.59
N ALA A 322 -21.66 1.23 8.85
CA ALA A 322 -23.02 1.64 9.23
C ALA A 322 -23.43 3.02 8.66
N ASN A 323 -22.48 3.86 8.30
CA ASN A 323 -22.69 5.18 7.70
C ASN A 323 -22.77 5.11 6.16
N GLY A 324 -22.59 3.93 5.58
CA GLY A 324 -22.57 3.72 4.14
C GLY A 324 -21.25 4.15 3.49
N VAL A 325 -20.17 4.24 4.26
CA VAL A 325 -18.82 4.51 3.76
C VAL A 325 -18.17 3.20 3.32
N LEU A 326 -17.68 3.17 2.10
CA LEU A 326 -16.93 2.05 1.55
C LEU A 326 -15.55 1.95 2.24
N LEU A 327 -15.30 0.82 2.93
CA LEU A 327 -14.05 0.55 3.66
C LEU A 327 -13.06 -0.32 2.88
N ALA A 328 -13.28 -0.51 1.58
CA ALA A 328 -12.40 -1.22 0.65
C ALA A 328 -12.06 -0.32 -0.52
N ALA A 329 -11.11 -0.74 -1.37
CA ALA A 329 -10.77 -0.01 -2.59
C ALA A 329 -11.96 0.03 -3.57
N MET A 330 -12.69 -1.07 -3.68
CA MET A 330 -13.90 -1.22 -4.48
C MET A 330 -14.83 -2.24 -3.82
N ASP A 331 -16.07 -2.33 -4.23
CA ASP A 331 -16.98 -3.42 -3.83
C ASP A 331 -17.01 -4.55 -4.89
N GLU A 332 -17.69 -5.64 -4.59
CA GLU A 332 -17.81 -6.79 -5.49
C GLU A 332 -18.40 -6.42 -6.85
N LYS A 333 -19.35 -5.48 -6.89
CA LYS A 333 -19.97 -5.02 -8.12
C LYS A 333 -18.97 -4.27 -9.00
N ASP A 334 -18.12 -3.45 -8.41
CA ASP A 334 -17.07 -2.76 -9.13
C ASP A 334 -16.05 -3.75 -9.69
N ALA A 335 -15.61 -4.71 -8.86
CA ALA A 335 -14.67 -5.74 -9.28
C ALA A 335 -15.20 -6.55 -10.46
N GLN A 336 -16.49 -6.94 -10.42
CA GLN A 336 -17.12 -7.63 -11.53
C GLN A 336 -17.22 -6.75 -12.78
N ASN A 337 -17.57 -5.46 -12.62
CA ASN A 337 -17.62 -4.51 -13.73
C ASN A 337 -16.25 -4.33 -14.40
N VAL A 338 -15.15 -4.30 -13.60
CA VAL A 338 -13.78 -4.28 -14.15
C VAL A 338 -13.55 -5.50 -15.05
N VAL A 339 -13.89 -6.69 -14.58
CA VAL A 339 -13.67 -7.94 -15.33
C VAL A 339 -14.51 -7.98 -16.60
N ASP A 340 -15.77 -7.55 -16.52
CA ASP A 340 -16.71 -7.55 -17.66
C ASP A 340 -16.25 -6.60 -18.80
N LEU A 341 -15.49 -5.57 -18.47
CA LEU A 341 -14.94 -4.64 -19.45
C LEU A 341 -13.63 -5.12 -20.09
N LEU A 342 -12.92 -6.02 -19.43
CA LEU A 342 -11.63 -6.52 -19.90
C LEU A 342 -11.82 -7.58 -21.01
N PRO A 343 -11.25 -7.42 -22.21
CA PRO A 343 -11.34 -8.42 -23.29
C PRO A 343 -10.83 -9.81 -22.90
N ARG A 344 -9.86 -9.89 -21.97
CA ARG A 344 -9.23 -11.11 -21.50
C ARG A 344 -9.08 -11.09 -19.97
N GLY A 345 -10.16 -10.69 -19.28
CA GLY A 345 -10.20 -10.57 -17.82
C GLY A 345 -10.41 -11.92 -17.12
N THR A 346 -9.77 -12.11 -15.99
CA THR A 346 -10.01 -13.21 -15.05
C THR A 346 -10.15 -12.65 -13.64
N TYR A 347 -11.22 -13.02 -12.94
CA TYR A 347 -11.47 -12.61 -11.57
C TYR A 347 -10.94 -13.62 -10.56
N ILE A 348 -10.22 -13.17 -9.57
CA ILE A 348 -9.82 -13.93 -8.38
C ILE A 348 -10.16 -13.10 -7.16
N GLY A 349 -11.27 -13.41 -6.50
CA GLY A 349 -11.77 -12.66 -5.34
C GLY A 349 -11.74 -13.46 -4.05
N GLY A 350 -12.19 -12.79 -2.97
CA GLY A 350 -12.40 -13.42 -1.67
C GLY A 350 -11.13 -13.60 -0.83
N PHE A 351 -10.07 -12.88 -1.14
CA PHE A 351 -8.85 -12.87 -0.32
C PHE A 351 -9.14 -12.36 1.09
N GLN A 352 -8.86 -13.20 2.09
CA GLN A 352 -9.05 -12.86 3.51
C GLN A 352 -7.85 -12.04 4.01
N SER A 353 -7.64 -10.89 3.42
CA SER A 353 -6.56 -9.95 3.72
C SER A 353 -7.12 -8.56 4.01
N SER A 354 -6.25 -7.65 4.41
CA SER A 354 -6.48 -6.22 4.26
C SER A 354 -6.41 -5.84 2.77
N HIS A 355 -6.35 -4.56 2.46
CA HIS A 355 -6.17 -4.04 1.12
C HIS A 355 -4.90 -4.59 0.40
N ASP A 356 -3.86 -4.94 1.16
CA ASP A 356 -2.54 -5.35 0.66
C ASP A 356 -2.40 -6.87 0.57
N ILE A 357 -2.94 -7.50 -0.49
CA ILE A 357 -2.91 -8.97 -0.68
C ILE A 357 -1.47 -9.48 -0.72
N HIS A 358 -0.58 -8.82 -1.45
CA HIS A 358 0.84 -9.17 -1.54
C HIS A 358 1.57 -9.13 -0.19
N ALA A 359 1.14 -8.26 0.72
CA ALA A 359 1.73 -8.14 2.05
C ALA A 359 1.14 -9.15 3.04
N ASP A 360 -0.17 -9.34 3.05
CA ASP A 360 -0.86 -10.20 4.02
C ASP A 360 -0.86 -11.68 3.62
N LEU A 361 -1.03 -11.95 2.32
CA LEU A 361 -1.10 -13.29 1.73
C LEU A 361 -0.01 -13.48 0.63
N PRO A 362 1.28 -13.31 0.99
CA PRO A 362 2.36 -13.28 0.00
C PRO A 362 2.48 -14.56 -0.83
N ASN A 363 2.08 -15.72 -0.29
CA ASN A 363 2.13 -16.97 -1.03
C ASN A 363 1.04 -17.05 -2.10
N GLU A 364 -0.15 -16.57 -1.79
CA GLU A 364 -1.29 -16.51 -2.71
C GLU A 364 -1.00 -15.53 -3.85
N TYR A 365 -0.49 -14.34 -3.54
CA TYR A 365 -0.08 -13.36 -4.55
C TYR A 365 1.00 -13.92 -5.49
N ILE A 366 2.06 -14.51 -4.92
CA ILE A 366 3.14 -15.13 -5.71
C ILE A 366 2.57 -16.24 -6.59
N LYS A 367 1.66 -17.08 -6.06
CA LYS A 367 1.03 -18.15 -6.83
C LYS A 367 0.28 -17.62 -8.05
N VAL A 368 -0.48 -16.53 -7.93
CA VAL A 368 -1.18 -15.89 -9.05
C VAL A 368 -0.21 -15.48 -10.15
N LEU A 369 0.91 -14.83 -9.82
CA LEU A 369 1.92 -14.43 -10.79
C LEU A 369 2.62 -15.61 -11.45
N LEU A 370 2.91 -16.69 -10.70
CA LEU A 370 3.54 -17.90 -11.26
C LEU A 370 2.58 -18.69 -12.17
N ASP A 371 1.32 -18.82 -11.76
CA ASP A 371 0.30 -19.47 -12.59
C ASP A 371 0.10 -18.70 -13.91
N LEU A 372 0.05 -17.36 -13.84
CA LEU A 372 -0.04 -16.50 -15.01
C LEU A 372 1.19 -16.64 -15.93
N LYS A 373 2.41 -16.69 -15.35
CA LYS A 373 3.65 -16.94 -16.08
C LYS A 373 3.57 -18.27 -16.84
N HIS A 374 3.23 -19.36 -16.15
CA HIS A 374 3.11 -20.70 -16.77
C HIS A 374 2.06 -20.73 -17.88
N GLN A 375 0.96 -20.00 -17.72
CA GLN A 375 -0.08 -19.89 -18.76
C GLN A 375 0.42 -19.16 -20.01
N MET A 376 1.33 -18.22 -19.87
CA MET A 376 1.88 -17.44 -20.99
C MET A 376 3.05 -18.13 -21.69
N GLU A 377 3.70 -19.11 -21.04
CA GLU A 377 4.81 -19.89 -21.60
C GLU A 377 4.35 -21.14 -22.36
N ASN A 378 3.09 -21.58 -22.19
CA ASN A 378 2.46 -22.74 -22.86
C ASN A 378 1.53 -22.32 -23.99
#